data_5453cd8429c966a067c57da8c2c7550f
#
_entry.id   5453cd8429c966a067c57da8c2c7550f
#
_cell.length_a   1.000
_cell.length_b   1.000
_cell.length_c   1.000
_cell.angle_alpha   90.00
_cell.angle_beta   90.00
_cell.angle_gamma   90.00
#
_symmetry.space_group_name_H-M   'P 1'
#
loop_
_entity.id
_entity.type
_entity.pdbx_description
1 polymer ?
#
loop_
_entity_poly.entity_id
_entity_poly.type
_entity_poly.pdbx_seq_one_letter_code
_entity_poly.pdbx_strand_id
1 'polypeptide(L)'
;MNRITNTIKVKVALTGVLLFHLFTLSPTHAQPSWVKKATKSVFTLKTFAADGSLIASSNGFFTGSNGEAVSSFSPFKGASKAIIIDAQGKESAVVSILGANDIYDVARFRVDNNKSQPLPICTTTMSEGSMVWLLPYHETKQVLSGPVRKAELFMDNYAYYTVALTSPQHTESCPLLNDEGEVVGLIQPSANALDSLSYAISAVFADSLRMTGFSMNDPIFQQTQIKKELPDDLKEANIAIFLASSRNDSLAYAELIDDMISKFPSAPDGYTYKAQLAANNGDFALADRNMAEAIRVASPKDESHFNLARLIYNKEVYQPGVPFEAWSLDKALSEVREAITINPQVTYQQLEANILFAQKQYEGAYDIFMQLTNTPLRNAELFYGASRCKALMRDTTAMLSLLDSCVNTFSKPYLKDAAPYLWARAEAKRDAGKYRDALSDMNEYEKLMSANINDSFYYIRHQTDIQARLYQQALNDIKQAIQINPQETLYYAEKASLEVRVGLLDDAEATSKECIAIDPNNSDGYLFLGLAQCMKGNKQQGLDNLRKAKEMGDPQADGLIEKYK
;
A
#
# COMPACT_ATOMS: atom_id res chain seq x y z
N MET A 1 -31.28 8.80 -109.63
CA MET A 1 -30.29 9.13 -110.73
C MET A 1 -28.90 8.85 -110.17
N ASN A 2 -28.34 7.81 -110.67
CA ASN A 2 -26.96 7.66 -111.17
C ASN A 2 -25.83 8.19 -110.25
N ARG A 3 -24.88 7.50 -109.88
CA ARG A 3 -23.82 6.63 -110.50
C ARG A 3 -22.63 6.76 -109.54
N ILE A 4 -21.72 5.98 -109.30
CA ILE A 4 -21.01 4.82 -109.90
C ILE A 4 -20.04 4.30 -108.86
N THR A 5 -19.98 3.03 -108.79
CA THR A 5 -18.92 2.21 -108.20
C THR A 5 -17.52 2.63 -108.60
N ASN A 6 -16.57 2.57 -107.71
CA ASN A 6 -15.24 2.11 -108.09
C ASN A 6 -14.57 1.36 -106.87
N THR A 7 -14.35 0.11 -107.13
CA THR A 7 -13.67 -0.84 -106.28
C THR A 7 -12.16 -0.65 -106.47
N ILE A 8 -11.46 -0.25 -105.42
CA ILE A 8 -10.00 -0.39 -105.36
C ILE A 8 -9.67 -1.42 -104.31
N LYS A 9 -9.26 -2.56 -104.76
CA LYS A 9 -8.65 -3.60 -103.91
C LYS A 9 -7.25 -3.13 -103.54
N VAL A 10 -7.05 -2.70 -102.31
CA VAL A 10 -5.73 -2.53 -101.73
C VAL A 10 -5.48 -3.74 -100.89
N LYS A 11 -4.53 -4.55 -101.25
CA LYS A 11 -3.95 -5.60 -100.42
C LYS A 11 -3.18 -4.89 -99.31
N VAL A 12 -3.71 -4.87 -98.11
CA VAL A 12 -2.97 -4.49 -96.94
C VAL A 12 -2.38 -5.79 -96.34
N ALA A 13 -1.06 -5.87 -96.38
CA ALA A 13 -0.30 -6.92 -95.68
C ALA A 13 -0.51 -6.77 -94.17
N LEU A 14 -1.07 -7.80 -93.58
CA LEU A 14 -1.23 -7.91 -92.12
C LEU A 14 0.14 -8.16 -91.49
N THR A 15 0.88 -7.09 -91.14
CA THR A 15 2.03 -7.21 -90.22
C THR A 15 1.46 -7.22 -88.84
N GLY A 16 1.37 -8.44 -88.25
CA GLY A 16 0.95 -8.62 -86.85
C GLY A 16 1.97 -8.00 -85.96
N VAL A 17 1.66 -6.82 -85.39
CA VAL A 17 2.32 -6.32 -84.18
C VAL A 17 1.74 -7.07 -83.02
N LEU A 18 2.43 -8.12 -82.57
CA LEU A 18 2.22 -8.75 -81.28
C LEU A 18 2.63 -7.71 -80.26
N LEU A 19 1.69 -6.96 -79.73
CA LEU A 19 1.85 -6.25 -78.46
C LEU A 19 1.97 -7.33 -77.40
N PHE A 20 3.22 -7.68 -77.04
CA PHE A 20 3.54 -8.35 -75.79
C PHE A 20 3.15 -7.38 -74.68
N HIS A 21 1.93 -7.51 -74.18
CA HIS A 21 1.63 -7.06 -72.79
C HIS A 21 2.51 -7.92 -71.87
N LEU A 22 3.64 -7.36 -71.51
CA LEU A 22 4.37 -7.78 -70.31
C LEU A 22 3.43 -7.49 -69.16
N PHE A 23 2.52 -8.45 -68.92
CA PHE A 23 2.02 -8.64 -67.57
C PHE A 23 3.26 -8.92 -66.72
N THR A 24 3.73 -7.94 -65.98
CA THR A 24 4.56 -8.18 -64.81
C THR A 24 3.71 -9.02 -63.90
N LEU A 25 3.81 -10.32 -64.04
CA LEU A 25 3.43 -11.28 -63.02
C LEU A 25 4.26 -10.89 -61.81
N SER A 26 3.71 -10.06 -60.95
CA SER A 26 4.19 -10.03 -59.56
C SER A 26 4.24 -11.50 -59.12
N PRO A 27 5.34 -11.99 -58.63
CA PRO A 27 5.39 -13.37 -58.17
C PRO A 27 4.31 -13.51 -57.11
N THR A 28 3.20 -14.16 -57.44
CA THR A 28 2.24 -14.66 -56.46
C THR A 28 2.99 -15.73 -55.70
N HIS A 29 3.68 -15.34 -54.65
CA HIS A 29 4.20 -16.32 -53.69
C HIS A 29 3.02 -17.20 -53.28
N ALA A 30 3.13 -18.49 -53.51
CA ALA A 30 2.13 -19.43 -53.09
C ALA A 30 1.93 -19.22 -51.56
N GLN A 31 0.66 -19.12 -51.17
CA GLN A 31 0.33 -18.90 -49.76
C GLN A 31 1.03 -19.95 -48.86
N PRO A 32 1.79 -19.54 -47.85
CA PRO A 32 2.52 -20.48 -47.00
C PRO A 32 1.60 -21.54 -46.38
N SER A 33 2.07 -22.77 -46.25
CA SER A 33 1.27 -23.92 -45.78
C SER A 33 0.73 -23.74 -44.37
N TRP A 34 1.41 -22.98 -43.52
CA TRP A 34 1.03 -22.71 -42.14
C TRP A 34 -0.16 -21.74 -41.99
N VAL A 35 -0.52 -20.96 -42.99
CA VAL A 35 -1.55 -19.90 -42.91
C VAL A 35 -2.88 -20.43 -42.38
N LYS A 36 -3.35 -21.58 -42.93
CA LYS A 36 -4.62 -22.20 -42.49
C LYS A 36 -4.65 -22.57 -40.99
N LYS A 37 -3.49 -22.92 -40.44
CA LYS A 37 -3.36 -23.24 -39.01
C LYS A 37 -3.28 -21.95 -38.20
N ALA A 38 -2.47 -21.00 -38.62
CA ALA A 38 -2.23 -19.74 -37.93
C ALA A 38 -3.48 -18.85 -37.83
N THR A 39 -4.36 -18.86 -38.84
CA THR A 39 -5.65 -18.13 -38.77
C THR A 39 -6.55 -18.50 -37.60
N LYS A 40 -6.40 -19.69 -37.03
CA LYS A 40 -7.16 -20.11 -35.85
C LYS A 40 -6.69 -19.48 -34.56
N SER A 41 -5.51 -18.89 -34.57
CA SER A 41 -4.84 -18.29 -33.41
C SER A 41 -5.04 -16.77 -33.34
N VAL A 42 -5.59 -16.16 -34.37
CA VAL A 42 -5.84 -14.70 -34.47
C VAL A 42 -7.30 -14.40 -34.14
N PHE A 43 -7.56 -13.27 -33.49
CA PHE A 43 -8.89 -12.86 -33.07
C PHE A 43 -9.08 -11.34 -33.16
N THR A 44 -10.35 -10.90 -33.10
CA THR A 44 -10.68 -9.49 -32.85
C THR A 44 -10.91 -9.28 -31.37
N LEU A 45 -10.25 -8.27 -30.79
CA LEU A 45 -10.45 -7.77 -29.43
C LEU A 45 -11.49 -6.65 -29.45
N LYS A 46 -12.47 -6.69 -28.57
CA LYS A 46 -13.41 -5.59 -28.29
C LYS A 46 -13.41 -5.22 -26.84
N THR A 47 -13.35 -3.94 -26.54
CA THR A 47 -13.33 -3.41 -25.17
C THR A 47 -14.52 -2.50 -24.93
N PHE A 48 -15.03 -2.51 -23.68
CA PHE A 48 -16.27 -1.83 -23.31
C PHE A 48 -16.07 -1.03 -22.01
N ALA A 49 -16.69 0.14 -21.96
CA ALA A 49 -16.78 0.95 -20.74
C ALA A 49 -17.75 0.34 -19.72
N ALA A 50 -17.81 0.91 -18.52
CA ALA A 50 -18.67 0.44 -17.44
C ALA A 50 -20.18 0.52 -17.79
N ASP A 51 -20.58 1.43 -18.64
CA ASP A 51 -21.94 1.57 -19.17
C ASP A 51 -22.27 0.60 -20.30
N GLY A 52 -21.31 -0.24 -20.70
CA GLY A 52 -21.45 -1.21 -21.80
C GLY A 52 -21.20 -0.66 -23.18
N SER A 53 -20.87 0.63 -23.34
CA SER A 53 -20.51 1.22 -24.64
C SER A 53 -19.18 0.67 -25.17
N LEU A 54 -19.11 0.45 -26.48
CA LEU A 54 -17.87 0.00 -27.14
C LEU A 54 -16.84 1.13 -27.12
N ILE A 55 -15.65 0.86 -26.54
CA ILE A 55 -14.52 1.78 -26.54
C ILE A 55 -13.71 1.63 -27.82
N ALA A 56 -13.27 0.39 -28.11
CA ALA A 56 -12.40 0.11 -29.23
C ALA A 56 -12.56 -1.31 -29.76
N SER A 57 -12.13 -1.51 -31.00
CA SER A 57 -11.92 -2.80 -31.63
C SER A 57 -10.49 -2.85 -32.17
N SER A 58 -9.77 -3.93 -31.87
CA SER A 58 -8.41 -4.19 -32.33
C SER A 58 -8.26 -5.66 -32.68
N ASN A 59 -7.06 -6.11 -32.98
CA ASN A 59 -6.76 -7.52 -33.21
C ASN A 59 -5.78 -8.03 -32.15
N GLY A 60 -5.56 -9.33 -32.17
CA GLY A 60 -4.57 -9.97 -31.33
C GLY A 60 -4.40 -11.44 -31.71
N PHE A 61 -3.51 -12.11 -31.02
CA PHE A 61 -3.27 -13.53 -31.22
C PHE A 61 -2.86 -14.22 -29.92
N PHE A 62 -3.09 -15.54 -29.85
CA PHE A 62 -2.72 -16.36 -28.71
C PHE A 62 -1.22 -16.67 -28.73
N THR A 63 -0.57 -16.52 -27.57
CA THR A 63 0.84 -16.88 -27.34
C THR A 63 1.00 -18.09 -26.43
N GLY A 64 -0.07 -18.51 -25.71
CA GLY A 64 -0.07 -19.69 -24.84
C GLY A 64 -1.34 -20.52 -24.99
N SER A 65 -1.29 -21.78 -24.51
CA SER A 65 -2.41 -22.73 -24.60
C SER A 65 -3.50 -22.52 -23.58
N ASN A 66 -3.25 -21.72 -22.53
CA ASN A 66 -4.19 -21.44 -21.45
C ASN A 66 -4.83 -20.04 -21.60
N GLY A 67 -5.00 -19.58 -22.83
CA GLY A 67 -5.63 -18.30 -23.11
C GLY A 67 -4.70 -17.09 -23.06
N GLU A 68 -3.38 -17.28 -22.88
CA GLU A 68 -2.43 -16.18 -22.96
C GLU A 68 -2.44 -15.58 -24.38
N ALA A 69 -2.55 -14.26 -24.46
CA ALA A 69 -2.71 -13.54 -25.70
C ALA A 69 -2.07 -12.16 -25.62
N VAL A 70 -1.79 -11.59 -26.79
CA VAL A 70 -1.23 -10.24 -26.93
C VAL A 70 -2.03 -9.40 -27.93
N SER A 71 -2.08 -8.09 -27.64
CA SER A 71 -2.68 -7.06 -28.48
C SER A 71 -2.07 -5.70 -28.14
N SER A 72 -2.55 -4.61 -28.74
CA SER A 72 -2.25 -3.26 -28.27
C SER A 72 -2.89 -2.99 -26.91
N PHE A 73 -2.28 -2.09 -26.12
CA PHE A 73 -2.79 -1.68 -24.79
C PHE A 73 -3.85 -0.58 -24.88
N SER A 74 -3.73 0.31 -25.86
CA SER A 74 -4.65 1.46 -26.02
C SER A 74 -6.15 1.10 -25.96
N PRO A 75 -6.63 -0.03 -26.51
CA PRO A 75 -8.03 -0.45 -26.40
C PRO A 75 -8.47 -0.72 -24.95
N PHE A 76 -7.56 -1.05 -24.06
CA PHE A 76 -7.89 -1.34 -22.65
C PHE A 76 -8.05 -0.09 -21.79
N LYS A 77 -7.64 1.10 -22.29
CA LYS A 77 -7.76 2.36 -21.53
C LYS A 77 -9.23 2.72 -21.35
N GLY A 78 -9.66 2.89 -20.10
CA GLY A 78 -11.05 3.13 -19.72
C GLY A 78 -11.95 1.89 -19.76
N ALA A 79 -11.43 0.72 -20.14
CA ALA A 79 -12.23 -0.49 -20.26
C ALA A 79 -12.52 -1.12 -18.88
N SER A 80 -13.78 -1.50 -18.68
CA SER A 80 -14.24 -2.34 -17.56
C SER A 80 -14.47 -3.79 -17.98
N LYS A 81 -14.64 -4.04 -19.27
CA LYS A 81 -14.85 -5.35 -19.85
C LYS A 81 -14.15 -5.46 -21.20
N ALA A 82 -13.62 -6.64 -21.52
CA ALA A 82 -13.12 -6.97 -22.83
C ALA A 82 -13.51 -8.39 -23.22
N ILE A 83 -13.72 -8.60 -24.53
CA ILE A 83 -13.96 -9.92 -25.13
C ILE A 83 -13.07 -10.07 -26.37
N ILE A 84 -12.80 -11.31 -26.73
CA ILE A 84 -12.25 -11.62 -28.04
C ILE A 84 -13.32 -12.36 -28.88
N ILE A 85 -13.21 -12.22 -30.19
CA ILE A 85 -14.00 -12.97 -31.16
C ILE A 85 -13.02 -13.75 -32.03
N ASP A 86 -13.03 -15.08 -31.93
CA ASP A 86 -12.12 -15.94 -32.66
C ASP A 86 -12.49 -16.09 -34.15
N ALA A 87 -11.64 -16.80 -34.91
CA ALA A 87 -11.85 -17.04 -36.33
C ALA A 87 -13.12 -17.83 -36.66
N GLN A 88 -13.79 -18.44 -35.69
CA GLN A 88 -15.08 -19.15 -35.81
C GLN A 88 -16.27 -18.28 -35.40
N GLY A 89 -16.03 -17.04 -34.96
CA GLY A 89 -17.05 -16.13 -34.46
C GLY A 89 -17.44 -16.38 -33.02
N LYS A 90 -16.71 -17.23 -32.28
CA LYS A 90 -16.97 -17.50 -30.86
C LYS A 90 -16.41 -16.36 -30.02
N GLU A 91 -17.24 -15.87 -29.11
CA GLU A 91 -16.83 -14.89 -28.09
C GLU A 91 -16.25 -15.58 -26.87
N SER A 92 -15.18 -14.99 -26.31
CA SER A 92 -14.60 -15.39 -25.02
C SER A 92 -14.19 -14.13 -24.25
N ALA A 93 -14.38 -14.16 -22.93
CA ALA A 93 -14.06 -13.02 -22.06
C ALA A 93 -12.54 -12.89 -21.87
N VAL A 94 -12.05 -11.65 -21.78
CA VAL A 94 -10.73 -11.36 -21.21
C VAL A 94 -10.86 -11.37 -19.70
N VAL A 95 -10.08 -12.21 -19.02
CA VAL A 95 -10.18 -12.45 -17.57
C VAL A 95 -9.27 -11.54 -16.80
N SER A 96 -8.03 -11.32 -17.31
CA SER A 96 -7.01 -10.55 -16.59
C SER A 96 -5.95 -9.98 -17.52
N ILE A 97 -5.32 -8.87 -17.09
CA ILE A 97 -4.09 -8.35 -17.68
C ILE A 97 -2.90 -9.07 -17.02
N LEU A 98 -1.98 -9.56 -17.83
CA LEU A 98 -0.75 -10.23 -17.44
C LEU A 98 0.48 -9.31 -17.45
N GLY A 99 0.40 -8.22 -18.21
CA GLY A 99 1.43 -7.21 -18.35
C GLY A 99 1.08 -6.21 -19.43
N ALA A 100 1.59 -5.00 -19.36
CA ALA A 100 1.38 -3.98 -20.37
C ALA A 100 2.55 -3.00 -20.45
N ASN A 101 2.67 -2.35 -21.60
CA ASN A 101 3.60 -1.24 -21.82
C ASN A 101 2.90 -0.20 -22.70
N ASP A 102 2.78 1.04 -22.24
CA ASP A 102 2.07 2.11 -22.94
C ASP A 102 2.95 2.88 -23.93
N ILE A 103 4.27 2.83 -23.78
CA ILE A 103 5.22 3.47 -24.71
C ILE A 103 5.19 2.74 -26.06
N TYR A 104 5.21 1.40 -26.00
CA TYR A 104 5.17 0.55 -27.19
C TYR A 104 3.75 0.05 -27.52
N ASP A 105 2.75 0.50 -26.77
CA ASP A 105 1.32 0.15 -26.92
C ASP A 105 1.07 -1.35 -27.05
N VAL A 106 1.53 -2.12 -26.05
CA VAL A 106 1.38 -3.58 -26.02
C VAL A 106 0.77 -4.03 -24.70
N ALA A 107 -0.19 -4.96 -24.77
CA ALA A 107 -0.74 -5.67 -23.63
C ALA A 107 -0.64 -7.17 -23.81
N ARG A 108 -0.24 -7.87 -22.76
CA ARG A 108 -0.38 -9.30 -22.58
C ARG A 108 -1.48 -9.57 -21.59
N PHE A 109 -2.41 -10.45 -21.94
CA PHE A 109 -3.63 -10.70 -21.14
C PHE A 109 -4.08 -12.15 -21.26
N ARG A 110 -5.00 -12.55 -20.39
CA ARG A 110 -5.58 -13.89 -20.37
C ARG A 110 -7.04 -13.85 -20.84
N VAL A 111 -7.37 -14.77 -21.73
CA VAL A 111 -8.72 -15.04 -22.24
C VAL A 111 -9.26 -16.29 -21.56
N ASP A 112 -10.54 -16.34 -21.25
CA ASP A 112 -11.21 -17.55 -20.79
C ASP A 112 -11.31 -18.60 -21.91
N ASN A 113 -10.15 -19.19 -22.21
CA ASN A 113 -10.00 -20.22 -23.23
C ASN A 113 -8.81 -21.14 -22.90
N ASN A 114 -9.10 -22.25 -22.26
CA ASN A 114 -8.08 -23.26 -21.87
C ASN A 114 -7.70 -24.23 -23.01
N LYS A 115 -8.10 -23.95 -24.24
CA LYS A 115 -7.80 -24.74 -25.46
C LYS A 115 -7.38 -23.84 -26.61
N SER A 116 -6.80 -22.69 -26.31
CA SER A 116 -6.26 -21.79 -27.32
C SER A 116 -5.14 -22.48 -28.12
N GLN A 117 -5.04 -22.09 -29.40
CA GLN A 117 -3.95 -22.56 -30.25
C GLN A 117 -2.93 -21.45 -30.36
N PRO A 118 -1.78 -21.52 -29.65
CA PRO A 118 -0.78 -20.46 -29.70
C PRO A 118 -0.02 -20.46 -31.02
N LEU A 119 0.39 -19.28 -31.45
CA LEU A 119 1.42 -19.12 -32.48
C LEU A 119 2.79 -19.29 -31.84
N PRO A 120 3.71 -20.02 -32.48
CA PRO A 120 5.09 -20.06 -32.04
C PRO A 120 5.73 -18.68 -32.22
N ILE A 121 6.56 -18.27 -31.27
CA ILE A 121 7.24 -16.97 -31.29
C ILE A 121 8.66 -17.17 -31.81
N CYS A 122 9.05 -16.39 -32.82
CA CYS A 122 10.41 -16.35 -33.33
C CYS A 122 11.31 -15.64 -32.31
N THR A 123 12.27 -16.37 -31.76
CA THR A 123 13.23 -15.83 -30.77
C THR A 123 14.45 -15.16 -31.42
N THR A 124 14.63 -15.34 -32.73
CA THR A 124 15.74 -14.76 -33.49
C THR A 124 15.30 -13.44 -34.13
N THR A 125 16.11 -12.40 -33.97
CA THR A 125 15.88 -11.12 -34.64
C THR A 125 16.04 -11.29 -36.16
N MET A 126 15.02 -10.86 -36.93
CA MET A 126 15.04 -10.90 -38.38
C MET A 126 16.05 -9.89 -38.95
N SER A 127 16.85 -10.32 -39.92
CA SER A 127 17.81 -9.47 -40.61
C SER A 127 17.12 -8.62 -41.67
N GLU A 128 17.74 -7.50 -42.06
CA GLU A 128 17.34 -6.73 -43.22
C GLU A 128 17.31 -7.59 -44.48
N GLY A 129 16.26 -7.42 -45.30
CA GLY A 129 16.02 -8.24 -46.47
C GLY A 129 15.24 -9.53 -46.22
N SER A 130 15.11 -10.01 -45.00
CA SER A 130 14.30 -11.20 -44.67
C SER A 130 12.83 -10.94 -45.00
N MET A 131 12.18 -11.94 -45.60
CA MET A 131 10.75 -11.87 -45.91
C MET A 131 9.93 -12.11 -44.66
N VAL A 132 8.87 -11.33 -44.49
CA VAL A 132 7.90 -11.51 -43.41
C VAL A 132 6.48 -11.39 -43.96
N TRP A 133 5.53 -11.99 -43.26
CA TRP A 133 4.15 -12.16 -43.67
C TRP A 133 3.20 -11.56 -42.66
N LEU A 134 2.37 -10.60 -43.05
CA LEU A 134 1.26 -10.09 -42.23
C LEU A 134 0.06 -11.02 -42.37
N LEU A 135 -0.43 -11.54 -41.26
CA LEU A 135 -1.63 -12.37 -41.18
C LEU A 135 -2.80 -11.51 -40.65
N PRO A 136 -3.63 -10.91 -41.53
CA PRO A 136 -4.79 -10.14 -41.10
C PRO A 136 -5.89 -11.06 -40.61
N TYR A 137 -6.63 -10.64 -39.57
CA TYR A 137 -7.77 -11.40 -39.05
C TYR A 137 -8.98 -11.40 -39.99
N HIS A 138 -9.21 -10.33 -40.75
CA HIS A 138 -10.52 -10.10 -41.38
C HIS A 138 -10.57 -10.25 -42.91
N GLU A 139 -11.77 -10.49 -43.42
CA GLU A 139 -12.37 -10.43 -44.76
C GLU A 139 -11.50 -10.78 -45.99
N THR A 140 -10.25 -10.38 -46.02
CA THR A 140 -9.29 -10.79 -47.03
C THR A 140 -8.43 -11.91 -46.45
N LYS A 141 -8.76 -13.16 -46.74
CA LYS A 141 -7.93 -14.33 -46.39
C LYS A 141 -6.54 -14.33 -47.06
N GLN A 142 -6.08 -13.20 -47.50
CA GLN A 142 -4.86 -13.03 -48.28
C GLN A 142 -3.79 -12.45 -47.35
N VAL A 143 -2.78 -13.25 -47.03
CA VAL A 143 -1.57 -12.79 -46.35
C VAL A 143 -0.82 -11.84 -47.26
N LEU A 144 -0.26 -10.79 -46.67
CA LEU A 144 0.60 -9.84 -47.34
C LEU A 144 2.05 -10.10 -46.95
N SER A 145 2.99 -9.89 -47.84
CA SER A 145 4.41 -10.12 -47.53
C SER A 145 5.27 -8.95 -47.99
N GLY A 146 6.36 -8.75 -47.30
CA GLY A 146 7.37 -7.75 -47.65
C GLY A 146 8.67 -7.99 -46.88
N PRO A 147 9.80 -7.48 -47.40
CA PRO A 147 11.08 -7.61 -46.74
C PRO A 147 11.20 -6.65 -45.54
N VAL A 148 11.87 -7.07 -44.48
CA VAL A 148 12.35 -6.21 -43.42
C VAL A 148 13.32 -5.19 -43.99
N ARG A 149 13.05 -3.91 -43.78
CA ARG A 149 13.90 -2.78 -44.22
C ARG A 149 14.89 -2.39 -43.12
N LYS A 150 14.48 -2.51 -41.87
CA LYS A 150 15.29 -2.16 -40.71
C LYS A 150 14.83 -2.95 -39.49
N ALA A 151 15.77 -3.35 -38.65
CA ALA A 151 15.54 -3.90 -37.34
C ALA A 151 16.33 -3.07 -36.33
N GLU A 152 15.66 -2.25 -35.55
CA GLU A 152 16.26 -1.39 -34.51
C GLU A 152 16.12 -2.07 -33.16
N LEU A 153 17.24 -2.28 -32.47
CA LEU A 153 17.21 -2.86 -31.13
C LEU A 153 16.79 -1.82 -30.08
N PHE A 154 15.97 -2.23 -29.15
CA PHE A 154 15.62 -1.48 -27.94
C PHE A 154 15.73 -2.39 -26.71
N MET A 155 15.99 -1.80 -25.54
CA MET A 155 16.26 -2.55 -24.29
C MET A 155 17.27 -3.69 -24.50
N ASP A 156 18.26 -3.46 -25.34
CA ASP A 156 19.38 -4.34 -25.71
C ASP A 156 19.02 -5.66 -26.39
N ASN A 157 17.80 -6.17 -26.25
CA ASN A 157 17.43 -7.54 -26.66
C ASN A 157 16.23 -7.64 -27.60
N TYR A 158 15.45 -6.58 -27.77
CA TYR A 158 14.21 -6.62 -28.56
C TYR A 158 14.33 -5.80 -29.81
N ALA A 159 13.64 -6.19 -30.88
CA ALA A 159 13.67 -5.48 -32.14
C ALA A 159 12.37 -4.71 -32.41
N TYR A 160 12.52 -3.52 -32.99
CA TYR A 160 11.46 -2.77 -33.63
C TYR A 160 11.71 -2.83 -35.14
N TYR A 161 10.74 -3.36 -35.88
CA TYR A 161 10.89 -3.64 -37.29
C TYR A 161 10.23 -2.57 -38.15
N THR A 162 10.92 -2.12 -39.23
CA THR A 162 10.34 -1.42 -40.36
C THR A 162 10.26 -2.39 -41.53
N VAL A 163 9.11 -2.60 -42.10
CA VAL A 163 8.84 -3.59 -43.15
C VAL A 163 8.33 -2.88 -44.40
N ALA A 164 8.82 -3.25 -45.60
CA ALA A 164 8.33 -2.75 -46.87
C ALA A 164 7.01 -3.46 -47.24
N LEU A 165 5.96 -3.06 -46.55
CA LEU A 165 4.61 -3.59 -46.66
C LEU A 165 3.61 -2.48 -46.35
N THR A 166 2.62 -2.29 -47.19
CA THR A 166 1.47 -1.43 -46.88
C THR A 166 0.45 -2.24 -46.12
N SER A 167 0.30 -1.98 -44.81
CA SER A 167 -0.71 -2.65 -43.97
C SER A 167 -2.10 -2.07 -44.28
N PRO A 168 -3.12 -2.92 -44.54
CA PRO A 168 -4.50 -2.47 -44.67
C PRO A 168 -5.01 -1.82 -43.37
N GLN A 169 -6.05 -1.01 -43.48
CA GLN A 169 -6.77 -0.49 -42.31
C GLN A 169 -7.24 -1.66 -41.43
N HIS A 170 -7.28 -1.44 -40.10
CA HIS A 170 -7.71 -2.42 -39.12
C HIS A 170 -6.84 -3.68 -39.01
N THR A 171 -5.53 -3.57 -39.31
CA THR A 171 -4.56 -4.65 -39.10
C THR A 171 -3.65 -4.42 -37.91
N GLU A 172 -3.90 -3.39 -37.07
CA GLU A 172 -3.17 -3.15 -35.83
C GLU A 172 -3.22 -4.38 -34.94
N SER A 173 -2.09 -4.71 -34.35
CA SER A 173 -1.87 -5.90 -33.50
C SER A 173 -2.02 -7.25 -34.18
N CYS A 174 -2.19 -7.29 -35.51
CA CYS A 174 -2.07 -8.53 -36.27
C CYS A 174 -0.64 -9.05 -36.22
N PRO A 175 -0.42 -10.39 -36.19
CA PRO A 175 0.92 -10.96 -36.16
C PRO A 175 1.64 -10.81 -37.49
N LEU A 176 2.92 -10.45 -37.40
CA LEU A 176 3.90 -10.51 -38.47
C LEU A 176 4.72 -11.79 -38.30
N LEU A 177 4.75 -12.67 -39.28
CA LEU A 177 5.34 -14.01 -39.20
C LEU A 177 6.53 -14.16 -40.14
N ASN A 178 7.45 -15.06 -39.84
CA ASN A 178 8.51 -15.51 -40.73
C ASN A 178 8.01 -16.60 -41.71
N ASP A 179 8.90 -17.12 -42.58
CA ASP A 179 8.56 -18.16 -43.56
C ASP A 179 8.16 -19.49 -42.91
N GLU A 180 8.60 -19.77 -41.68
CA GLU A 180 8.27 -20.93 -40.86
C GLU A 180 6.92 -20.82 -40.15
N GLY A 181 6.29 -19.63 -40.15
CA GLY A 181 5.03 -19.35 -39.47
C GLY A 181 5.19 -19.03 -37.99
N GLU A 182 6.37 -18.60 -37.56
CA GLU A 182 6.63 -18.10 -36.22
C GLU A 182 6.43 -16.57 -36.17
N VAL A 183 5.86 -16.06 -35.09
CA VAL A 183 5.57 -14.63 -34.94
C VAL A 183 6.85 -13.86 -34.62
N VAL A 184 7.17 -12.92 -35.48
CA VAL A 184 8.30 -11.99 -35.36
C VAL A 184 7.89 -10.75 -34.54
N GLY A 185 6.66 -10.26 -34.79
CA GLY A 185 6.17 -9.04 -34.13
C GLY A 185 4.67 -8.81 -34.31
N LEU A 186 4.21 -7.73 -33.67
CA LEU A 186 2.85 -7.19 -33.78
C LEU A 186 2.91 -5.91 -34.62
N ILE A 187 2.00 -5.77 -35.60
CA ILE A 187 1.85 -4.55 -36.38
C ILE A 187 1.38 -3.42 -35.46
N GLN A 188 2.07 -2.30 -35.57
CA GLN A 188 1.76 -1.06 -34.88
C GLN A 188 0.90 -0.12 -35.76
N PRO A 189 0.09 0.78 -35.17
CA PRO A 189 -0.64 1.78 -35.92
C PRO A 189 0.33 2.61 -36.78
N SER A 190 0.00 2.82 -38.05
CA SER A 190 0.72 3.77 -38.90
C SER A 190 0.13 5.16 -38.78
N ALA A 191 0.98 6.16 -38.61
CA ALA A 191 0.55 7.56 -38.56
C ALA A 191 0.03 8.04 -39.93
N ASN A 192 0.32 7.31 -41.01
CA ASN A 192 -0.02 7.71 -42.38
C ASN A 192 -0.50 6.49 -43.19
N ALA A 193 -1.80 6.43 -43.51
CA ALA A 193 -2.42 5.33 -44.23
C ALA A 193 -1.90 5.14 -45.67
N LEU A 194 -1.07 6.05 -46.16
CA LEU A 194 -0.46 6.02 -47.51
C LEU A 194 1.01 5.54 -47.48
N ASP A 195 1.53 5.21 -46.27
CA ASP A 195 2.90 4.72 -46.18
C ASP A 195 3.06 3.34 -46.81
N SER A 196 4.08 3.21 -47.64
CA SER A 196 4.53 1.92 -48.18
C SER A 196 5.31 1.08 -47.15
N LEU A 197 5.35 1.54 -45.91
CA LEU A 197 6.05 0.94 -44.81
C LEU A 197 5.08 0.61 -43.66
N SER A 198 5.29 -0.51 -43.03
CA SER A 198 4.64 -0.89 -41.79
C SER A 198 5.67 -1.04 -40.67
N TYR A 199 5.21 -0.86 -39.45
CA TYR A 199 6.03 -0.95 -38.25
C TYR A 199 5.54 -2.10 -37.36
N ALA A 200 6.44 -2.81 -36.73
CA ALA A 200 6.07 -3.90 -35.84
C ALA A 200 6.99 -3.96 -34.61
N ILE A 201 6.40 -4.17 -33.43
CA ILE A 201 7.12 -4.42 -32.19
C ILE A 201 7.37 -5.92 -32.03
N SER A 202 8.54 -6.27 -31.48
CA SER A 202 8.95 -7.66 -31.22
C SER A 202 7.88 -8.47 -30.48
N ALA A 203 7.55 -9.65 -30.99
CA ALA A 203 6.66 -10.59 -30.31
C ALA A 203 7.28 -11.15 -29.02
N VAL A 204 8.61 -11.30 -28.98
CA VAL A 204 9.35 -11.71 -27.77
C VAL A 204 9.17 -10.68 -26.67
N PHE A 205 9.24 -9.38 -27.00
CA PHE A 205 8.94 -8.32 -26.04
C PHE A 205 7.50 -8.40 -25.52
N ALA A 206 6.53 -8.51 -26.43
CA ALA A 206 5.12 -8.58 -26.07
C ALA A 206 4.81 -9.77 -25.13
N ASP A 207 5.35 -10.94 -25.44
CA ASP A 207 5.17 -12.14 -24.60
C ASP A 207 5.99 -12.12 -23.32
N SER A 208 7.04 -11.31 -23.23
CA SER A 208 7.84 -11.14 -22.00
C SER A 208 7.16 -10.28 -20.95
N LEU A 209 6.13 -9.52 -21.30
CA LEU A 209 5.43 -8.65 -20.34
C LEU A 209 4.82 -9.45 -19.20
N ARG A 210 5.10 -9.04 -17.96
CA ARG A 210 4.65 -9.70 -16.73
C ARG A 210 4.20 -8.66 -15.71
N MET A 211 3.26 -9.07 -14.86
CA MET A 211 2.99 -8.33 -13.64
C MET A 211 4.13 -8.54 -12.65
N THR A 212 4.52 -7.47 -11.96
CA THR A 212 5.46 -7.49 -10.83
C THR A 212 4.75 -7.07 -9.56
N GLY A 213 5.37 -7.21 -8.41
CA GLY A 213 4.80 -6.76 -7.14
C GLY A 213 4.44 -5.27 -7.14
N PHE A 214 5.21 -4.45 -7.85
CA PHE A 214 4.96 -3.00 -7.97
C PHE A 214 3.93 -2.63 -9.04
N SER A 215 3.64 -3.52 -9.99
CA SER A 215 2.72 -3.26 -11.11
C SER A 215 1.33 -2.81 -10.65
N MET A 216 0.86 -3.30 -9.50
CA MET A 216 -0.44 -2.90 -8.94
C MET A 216 -0.54 -1.39 -8.64
N ASN A 217 0.58 -0.70 -8.46
CA ASN A 217 0.67 0.73 -8.19
C ASN A 217 1.10 1.56 -9.41
N ASP A 218 1.48 0.91 -10.51
CA ASP A 218 1.88 1.60 -11.73
C ASP A 218 0.67 2.32 -12.36
N PRO A 219 0.78 3.61 -12.69
CA PRO A 219 -0.28 4.40 -13.33
C PRO A 219 -0.84 3.78 -14.62
N ILE A 220 -0.05 3.01 -15.36
CA ILE A 220 -0.52 2.32 -16.58
C ILE A 220 -1.68 1.38 -16.25
N PHE A 221 -1.58 0.59 -15.16
CA PHE A 221 -2.62 -0.36 -14.79
C PHE A 221 -3.85 0.29 -14.14
N GLN A 222 -3.75 1.56 -13.72
CA GLN A 222 -4.90 2.32 -13.25
C GLN A 222 -5.80 2.82 -14.41
N GLN A 223 -5.30 2.77 -15.65
CA GLN A 223 -6.06 3.19 -16.83
C GLN A 223 -7.12 2.16 -17.26
N THR A 224 -7.16 0.97 -16.67
CA THR A 224 -8.16 -0.06 -16.98
C THR A 224 -8.76 -0.67 -15.71
N GLN A 225 -10.05 -0.97 -15.73
CA GLN A 225 -10.75 -1.67 -14.65
C GLN A 225 -10.69 -3.20 -14.80
N ILE A 226 -10.16 -3.71 -15.92
CA ILE A 226 -9.96 -5.16 -16.09
C ILE A 226 -9.00 -5.66 -15.02
N LYS A 227 -9.35 -6.80 -14.43
CA LYS A 227 -8.58 -7.45 -13.38
C LYS A 227 -7.12 -7.64 -13.79
N LYS A 228 -6.19 -7.39 -12.87
CA LYS A 228 -4.77 -7.66 -13.02
C LYS A 228 -4.46 -8.99 -12.36
N GLU A 229 -3.76 -9.87 -13.05
CA GLU A 229 -3.35 -11.14 -12.49
C GLU A 229 -2.20 -10.94 -11.51
N LEU A 230 -2.19 -11.71 -10.40
CA LEU A 230 -1.04 -11.72 -9.50
C LEU A 230 0.22 -12.20 -10.23
N PRO A 231 1.40 -11.70 -9.86
CA PRO A 231 2.68 -12.22 -10.34
C PRO A 231 2.78 -13.73 -10.19
N ASP A 232 3.56 -14.39 -11.07
CA ASP A 232 3.79 -15.83 -11.02
C ASP A 232 4.80 -16.24 -9.93
N ASP A 233 5.65 -15.30 -9.54
CA ASP A 233 6.58 -15.47 -8.42
C ASP A 233 5.89 -15.13 -7.09
N LEU A 234 6.03 -16.02 -6.10
CA LEU A 234 5.39 -15.88 -4.79
C LEU A 234 5.87 -14.62 -4.03
N LYS A 235 7.15 -14.25 -4.16
CA LYS A 235 7.69 -13.06 -3.47
C LYS A 235 7.11 -11.78 -4.08
N GLU A 236 7.05 -11.73 -5.41
CA GLU A 236 6.41 -10.62 -6.12
C GLU A 236 4.91 -10.53 -5.80
N ALA A 237 4.22 -11.66 -5.71
CA ALA A 237 2.80 -11.71 -5.29
C ALA A 237 2.62 -11.20 -3.86
N ASN A 238 3.50 -11.54 -2.93
CA ASN A 238 3.50 -11.02 -1.56
C ASN A 238 3.71 -9.49 -1.52
N ILE A 239 4.60 -8.94 -2.37
CA ILE A 239 4.77 -7.49 -2.50
C ILE A 239 3.48 -6.84 -2.99
N ALA A 240 2.81 -7.43 -3.99
CA ALA A 240 1.53 -6.92 -4.50
C ALA A 240 0.45 -6.87 -3.42
N ILE A 241 0.30 -7.95 -2.63
CA ILE A 241 -0.63 -8.04 -1.49
C ILE A 241 -0.29 -6.99 -0.43
N PHE A 242 0.99 -6.87 -0.05
CA PHE A 242 1.42 -5.88 0.93
C PHE A 242 1.08 -4.45 0.50
N LEU A 243 1.34 -4.10 -0.77
CA LEU A 243 1.01 -2.78 -1.29
C LEU A 243 -0.51 -2.55 -1.40
N ALA A 244 -1.29 -3.59 -1.68
CA ALA A 244 -2.75 -3.51 -1.71
C ALA A 244 -3.34 -3.30 -0.31
N SER A 245 -2.73 -3.83 0.75
CA SER A 245 -3.21 -3.69 2.13
C SER A 245 -3.25 -2.24 2.63
N SER A 246 -2.44 -1.35 2.03
CA SER A 246 -2.42 0.09 2.37
C SER A 246 -3.53 0.90 1.69
N ARG A 247 -4.32 0.30 0.80
CA ARG A 247 -5.43 0.96 0.11
C ARG A 247 -6.72 0.80 0.91
N ASN A 248 -7.57 1.81 0.90
CA ASN A 248 -8.88 1.78 1.57
C ASN A 248 -9.96 1.02 0.76
N ASP A 249 -9.57 -0.09 0.10
CA ASP A 249 -10.48 -0.93 -0.68
C ASP A 249 -10.45 -2.37 -0.14
N SER A 250 -11.26 -2.60 0.87
CA SER A 250 -11.33 -3.89 1.55
C SER A 250 -11.86 -5.03 0.67
N LEU A 251 -12.74 -4.72 -0.31
CA LEU A 251 -13.29 -5.73 -1.20
C LEU A 251 -12.24 -6.20 -2.22
N ALA A 252 -11.58 -5.27 -2.89
CA ALA A 252 -10.51 -5.60 -3.83
C ALA A 252 -9.34 -6.31 -3.12
N TYR A 253 -9.03 -5.94 -1.87
CA TYR A 253 -8.03 -6.63 -1.06
C TYR A 253 -8.42 -8.08 -0.74
N ALA A 254 -9.67 -8.31 -0.37
CA ALA A 254 -10.18 -9.67 -0.10
C ALA A 254 -10.14 -10.56 -1.35
N GLU A 255 -10.55 -10.03 -2.52
CA GLU A 255 -10.47 -10.74 -3.80
C GLU A 255 -9.03 -11.10 -4.17
N LEU A 256 -8.09 -10.18 -3.93
CA LEU A 256 -6.67 -10.41 -4.21
C LEU A 256 -6.07 -11.51 -3.32
N ILE A 257 -6.50 -11.60 -2.05
CA ILE A 257 -6.14 -12.69 -1.14
C ILE A 257 -6.70 -14.03 -1.65
N ASP A 258 -7.94 -14.08 -2.13
CA ASP A 258 -8.53 -15.30 -2.69
C ASP A 258 -7.81 -15.74 -3.96
N ASP A 259 -7.36 -14.81 -4.80
CA ASP A 259 -6.49 -15.09 -5.95
C ASP A 259 -5.14 -15.66 -5.51
N MET A 260 -4.56 -15.12 -4.42
CA MET A 260 -3.31 -15.62 -3.85
C MET A 260 -3.43 -17.07 -3.42
N ILE A 261 -4.50 -17.43 -2.70
CA ILE A 261 -4.77 -18.80 -2.27
C ILE A 261 -4.98 -19.71 -3.49
N SER A 262 -5.72 -19.24 -4.49
CA SER A 262 -5.99 -20.02 -5.72
C SER A 262 -4.72 -20.27 -6.53
N LYS A 263 -3.84 -19.27 -6.62
CA LYS A 263 -2.60 -19.34 -7.41
C LYS A 263 -1.50 -20.12 -6.69
N PHE A 264 -1.42 -19.99 -5.37
CA PHE A 264 -0.40 -20.59 -4.52
C PHE A 264 -1.01 -21.42 -3.38
N PRO A 265 -1.77 -22.49 -3.66
CA PRO A 265 -2.54 -23.24 -2.64
C PRO A 265 -1.64 -23.98 -1.63
N SER A 266 -0.36 -24.17 -1.93
CA SER A 266 0.63 -24.80 -1.04
C SER A 266 1.48 -23.80 -0.26
N ALA A 267 1.28 -22.48 -0.47
CA ALA A 267 1.96 -21.43 0.29
C ALA A 267 1.08 -20.97 1.48
N PRO A 268 1.65 -20.76 2.67
CA PRO A 268 0.87 -20.34 3.85
C PRO A 268 0.43 -18.88 3.79
N ASP A 269 1.07 -18.06 2.96
CA ASP A 269 0.94 -16.61 2.93
C ASP A 269 -0.51 -16.16 2.71
N GLY A 270 -1.17 -16.67 1.67
CA GLY A 270 -2.55 -16.31 1.34
C GLY A 270 -3.53 -16.63 2.47
N TYR A 271 -3.37 -17.79 3.11
CA TYR A 271 -4.20 -18.17 4.27
C TYR A 271 -3.92 -17.27 5.47
N THR A 272 -2.66 -16.89 5.70
CA THR A 272 -2.26 -15.97 6.77
C THR A 272 -2.88 -14.57 6.56
N TYR A 273 -2.84 -14.04 5.33
CA TYR A 273 -3.50 -12.76 5.02
C TYR A 273 -5.03 -12.83 5.21
N LYS A 274 -5.65 -13.94 4.80
CA LYS A 274 -7.08 -14.16 4.99
C LYS A 274 -7.45 -14.24 6.47
N ALA A 275 -6.64 -14.91 7.27
CA ALA A 275 -6.82 -14.98 8.71
C ALA A 275 -6.68 -13.60 9.37
N GLN A 276 -5.70 -12.82 8.97
CA GLN A 276 -5.50 -11.45 9.47
C GLN A 276 -6.70 -10.54 9.13
N LEU A 277 -7.18 -10.59 7.87
CA LEU A 277 -8.34 -9.83 7.45
C LEU A 277 -9.60 -10.23 8.23
N ALA A 278 -9.82 -11.53 8.42
CA ALA A 278 -10.94 -12.05 9.21
C ALA A 278 -10.87 -11.59 10.67
N ALA A 279 -9.69 -11.65 11.30
CA ALA A 279 -9.49 -11.20 12.69
C ALA A 279 -9.72 -9.69 12.83
N ASN A 280 -9.27 -8.87 11.88
CA ASN A 280 -9.52 -7.43 11.87
C ASN A 280 -11.02 -7.11 11.76
N ASN A 281 -11.78 -7.95 11.08
CA ASN A 281 -13.25 -7.83 10.94
C ASN A 281 -14.01 -8.50 12.11
N GLY A 282 -13.30 -9.06 13.12
CA GLY A 282 -13.90 -9.73 14.27
C GLY A 282 -14.38 -11.17 14.01
N ASP A 283 -14.15 -11.72 12.83
CA ASP A 283 -14.46 -13.14 12.52
C ASP A 283 -13.31 -14.06 12.93
N PHE A 284 -13.16 -14.26 14.23
CA PHE A 284 -12.09 -15.09 14.80
C PHE A 284 -12.22 -16.57 14.41
N ALA A 285 -13.45 -17.04 14.15
CA ALA A 285 -13.66 -18.41 13.69
C ALA A 285 -13.12 -18.64 12.27
N LEU A 286 -13.29 -17.68 11.38
CA LEU A 286 -12.70 -17.72 10.05
C LEU A 286 -11.17 -17.56 10.13
N ALA A 287 -10.69 -16.68 11.02
CA ALA A 287 -9.26 -16.48 11.25
C ALA A 287 -8.58 -17.78 11.71
N ASP A 288 -9.16 -18.47 12.69
CA ASP A 288 -8.63 -19.74 13.23
C ASP A 288 -8.57 -20.83 12.15
N ARG A 289 -9.65 -20.99 11.37
CA ARG A 289 -9.66 -21.95 10.24
C ARG A 289 -8.57 -21.67 9.20
N ASN A 290 -8.38 -20.40 8.81
CA ASN A 290 -7.36 -20.06 7.83
C ASN A 290 -5.94 -20.23 8.41
N MET A 291 -5.71 -19.94 9.70
CA MET A 291 -4.43 -20.24 10.33
C MET A 291 -4.15 -21.75 10.42
N ALA A 292 -5.17 -22.56 10.65
CA ALA A 292 -5.02 -24.02 10.61
C ALA A 292 -4.60 -24.50 9.21
N GLU A 293 -5.16 -23.94 8.14
CA GLU A 293 -4.72 -24.22 6.78
C GLU A 293 -3.29 -23.72 6.51
N ALA A 294 -2.94 -22.50 6.96
CA ALA A 294 -1.58 -21.99 6.85
C ALA A 294 -0.56 -22.94 7.50
N ILE A 295 -0.83 -23.40 8.73
CA ILE A 295 0.02 -24.36 9.44
C ILE A 295 0.06 -25.73 8.72
N ARG A 296 -1.05 -26.16 8.14
CA ARG A 296 -1.12 -27.44 7.41
C ARG A 296 -0.21 -27.45 6.19
N VAL A 297 -0.16 -26.36 5.42
CA VAL A 297 0.60 -26.27 4.16
C VAL A 297 2.04 -25.79 4.35
N ALA A 298 2.34 -25.08 5.45
CA ALA A 298 3.67 -24.51 5.70
C ALA A 298 4.75 -25.57 5.88
N SER A 299 5.94 -25.27 5.35
CA SER A 299 7.16 -26.03 5.58
C SER A 299 8.39 -25.11 5.42
N PRO A 300 9.07 -24.72 6.51
CA PRO A 300 8.79 -25.05 7.91
C PRO A 300 7.53 -24.33 8.44
N LYS A 301 7.02 -24.74 9.61
CA LYS A 301 5.76 -24.28 10.20
C LYS A 301 5.90 -23.15 11.21
N ASP A 302 7.11 -22.78 11.57
CA ASP A 302 7.44 -21.84 12.65
C ASP A 302 6.74 -20.48 12.47
N GLU A 303 6.80 -19.89 11.29
CA GLU A 303 6.16 -18.60 11.01
C GLU A 303 4.63 -18.67 11.10
N SER A 304 4.01 -19.77 10.67
CA SER A 304 2.56 -19.95 10.76
C SER A 304 2.11 -20.09 12.23
N HIS A 305 2.83 -20.84 13.06
CA HIS A 305 2.58 -20.91 14.50
C HIS A 305 2.77 -19.55 15.19
N PHE A 306 3.83 -18.83 14.84
CA PHE A 306 4.05 -17.46 15.35
C PHE A 306 2.92 -16.51 14.94
N ASN A 307 2.46 -16.56 13.70
CA ASN A 307 1.37 -15.70 13.22
C ASN A 307 0.04 -16.01 13.94
N LEU A 308 -0.26 -17.29 14.20
CA LEU A 308 -1.41 -17.67 15.00
C LEU A 308 -1.29 -17.14 16.43
N ALA A 309 -0.14 -17.36 17.08
CA ALA A 309 0.12 -16.86 18.43
C ALA A 309 -0.07 -15.34 18.52
N ARG A 310 0.42 -14.60 17.53
CA ARG A 310 0.30 -13.15 17.45
C ARG A 310 -1.16 -12.69 17.27
N LEU A 311 -1.95 -13.36 16.43
CA LEU A 311 -3.37 -13.05 16.25
C LEU A 311 -4.14 -13.27 17.56
N ILE A 312 -3.91 -14.40 18.25
CA ILE A 312 -4.53 -14.71 19.53
C ILE A 312 -4.13 -13.66 20.58
N TYR A 313 -2.83 -13.37 20.71
CA TYR A 313 -2.33 -12.37 21.64
C TYR A 313 -2.98 -11.00 21.41
N ASN A 314 -3.02 -10.55 20.16
CA ASN A 314 -3.63 -9.26 19.82
C ASN A 314 -5.12 -9.21 20.20
N LYS A 315 -5.88 -10.27 19.92
CA LYS A 315 -7.29 -10.36 20.30
C LYS A 315 -7.46 -10.32 21.81
N GLU A 316 -6.70 -11.12 22.55
CA GLU A 316 -6.83 -11.21 24.00
C GLU A 316 -6.44 -9.91 24.73
N VAL A 317 -5.45 -9.19 24.21
CA VAL A 317 -4.97 -7.94 24.82
C VAL A 317 -5.81 -6.72 24.42
N TYR A 318 -6.16 -6.60 23.12
CA TYR A 318 -6.82 -5.39 22.60
C TYR A 318 -8.34 -5.52 22.47
N GLN A 319 -8.88 -6.74 22.46
CA GLN A 319 -10.31 -7.01 22.36
C GLN A 319 -10.78 -8.05 23.40
N PRO A 320 -10.43 -7.88 24.70
CA PRO A 320 -10.74 -8.88 25.72
C PRO A 320 -12.24 -9.09 25.94
N GLY A 321 -13.07 -8.11 25.59
CA GLY A 321 -14.53 -8.18 25.74
C GLY A 321 -15.24 -8.98 24.64
N VAL A 322 -14.55 -9.42 23.59
CA VAL A 322 -15.15 -10.23 22.53
C VAL A 322 -14.86 -11.70 22.79
N PRO A 323 -15.87 -12.53 23.12
CA PRO A 323 -15.63 -13.93 23.48
C PRO A 323 -15.30 -14.78 22.26
N PHE A 324 -14.25 -15.57 22.35
CA PHE A 324 -13.96 -16.66 21.41
C PHE A 324 -13.19 -17.76 22.16
N GLU A 325 -13.90 -18.77 22.66
CA GLU A 325 -13.38 -19.78 23.59
C GLU A 325 -12.18 -20.59 23.05
N ALA A 326 -12.07 -20.71 21.72
CA ALA A 326 -10.94 -21.43 21.13
C ALA A 326 -9.61 -20.69 21.25
N TRP A 327 -9.63 -19.38 21.59
CA TRP A 327 -8.45 -18.55 21.73
C TRP A 327 -8.25 -18.11 23.20
N SER A 328 -7.03 -18.23 23.66
CA SER A 328 -6.62 -17.80 25.00
C SER A 328 -5.13 -17.46 25.02
N LEU A 329 -4.66 -16.74 26.02
CA LEU A 329 -3.23 -16.49 26.19
C LEU A 329 -2.44 -17.79 26.40
N ASP A 330 -3.03 -18.84 26.97
CA ASP A 330 -2.37 -20.15 27.12
C ASP A 330 -2.16 -20.82 25.74
N LYS A 331 -3.17 -20.74 24.87
CA LYS A 331 -3.01 -21.21 23.49
C LYS A 331 -1.95 -20.40 22.73
N ALA A 332 -1.97 -19.06 22.84
CA ALA A 332 -0.96 -18.20 22.24
C ALA A 332 0.46 -18.60 22.70
N LEU A 333 0.63 -18.86 23.99
CA LEU A 333 1.91 -19.30 24.58
C LEU A 333 2.35 -20.66 24.00
N SER A 334 1.42 -21.60 23.88
CA SER A 334 1.71 -22.91 23.28
C SER A 334 2.16 -22.77 21.83
N GLU A 335 1.47 -21.96 21.02
CA GLU A 335 1.77 -21.77 19.61
C GLU A 335 3.13 -21.07 19.40
N VAL A 336 3.44 -20.02 20.17
CA VAL A 336 4.73 -19.34 20.05
C VAL A 336 5.89 -20.22 20.48
N ARG A 337 5.70 -21.08 21.47
CA ARG A 337 6.71 -22.07 21.92
C ARG A 337 6.95 -23.15 20.85
N GLU A 338 5.92 -23.56 20.14
CA GLU A 338 6.07 -24.46 18.99
C GLU A 338 6.90 -23.78 17.90
N ALA A 339 6.63 -22.51 17.58
CA ALA A 339 7.44 -21.74 16.65
C ALA A 339 8.91 -21.66 17.08
N ILE A 340 9.18 -21.38 18.37
CA ILE A 340 10.54 -21.30 18.93
C ILE A 340 11.25 -22.67 18.85
N THR A 341 10.52 -23.76 19.09
CA THR A 341 11.07 -25.11 19.04
C THR A 341 11.52 -25.47 17.62
N ILE A 342 10.75 -25.05 16.61
CA ILE A 342 11.11 -25.27 15.20
C ILE A 342 12.28 -24.36 14.79
N ASN A 343 12.22 -23.07 15.16
CA ASN A 343 13.20 -22.07 14.75
C ASN A 343 13.31 -20.94 15.82
N PRO A 344 14.34 -20.94 16.67
CA PRO A 344 14.44 -20.01 17.81
C PRO A 344 14.80 -18.59 17.40
N GLN A 345 13.83 -17.83 16.84
CA GLN A 345 14.02 -16.43 16.47
C GLN A 345 13.76 -15.48 17.64
N VAL A 346 14.50 -14.37 17.70
CA VAL A 346 14.35 -13.32 18.72
C VAL A 346 12.94 -12.74 18.75
N THR A 347 12.33 -12.56 17.58
CA THR A 347 10.96 -12.05 17.46
C THR A 347 9.92 -12.97 18.07
N TYR A 348 10.13 -14.30 17.99
CA TYR A 348 9.24 -15.28 18.61
C TYR A 348 9.40 -15.28 20.13
N GLN A 349 10.64 -15.23 20.63
CA GLN A 349 10.93 -15.13 22.07
C GLN A 349 10.41 -13.81 22.65
N GLN A 350 10.48 -12.72 21.90
CA GLN A 350 9.88 -11.44 22.32
C GLN A 350 8.36 -11.54 22.46
N LEU A 351 7.68 -12.23 21.54
CA LEU A 351 6.24 -12.48 21.64
C LEU A 351 5.93 -13.37 22.85
N GLU A 352 6.73 -14.41 23.13
CA GLU A 352 6.59 -15.23 24.33
C GLU A 352 6.66 -14.37 25.60
N ALA A 353 7.64 -13.47 25.70
CA ALA A 353 7.75 -12.55 26.83
C ALA A 353 6.52 -11.63 26.95
N ASN A 354 6.01 -11.12 25.84
CA ASN A 354 4.80 -10.29 25.83
C ASN A 354 3.55 -11.08 26.29
N ILE A 355 3.42 -12.34 25.89
CA ILE A 355 2.31 -13.21 26.31
C ILE A 355 2.42 -13.50 27.82
N LEU A 356 3.60 -13.85 28.32
CA LEU A 356 3.84 -14.07 29.77
C LEU A 356 3.53 -12.82 30.58
N PHE A 357 3.90 -11.63 30.05
CA PHE A 357 3.55 -10.36 30.68
C PHE A 357 2.02 -10.17 30.75
N ALA A 358 1.30 -10.46 29.66
CA ALA A 358 -0.17 -10.38 29.64
C ALA A 358 -0.83 -11.39 30.61
N GLN A 359 -0.22 -12.56 30.81
CA GLN A 359 -0.61 -13.56 31.82
C GLN A 359 -0.20 -13.18 33.24
N LYS A 360 0.41 -12.01 33.47
CA LYS A 360 0.95 -11.54 34.73
C LYS A 360 2.11 -12.39 35.32
N GLN A 361 2.76 -13.17 34.45
CA GLN A 361 3.97 -13.95 34.79
C GLN A 361 5.21 -13.05 34.60
N TYR A 362 5.33 -12.02 35.47
CA TYR A 362 6.27 -10.92 35.24
C TYR A 362 7.75 -11.34 35.37
N GLU A 363 8.07 -12.28 36.28
CA GLU A 363 9.43 -12.82 36.40
C GLU A 363 9.87 -13.53 35.15
N GLY A 364 9.04 -14.45 34.60
CA GLY A 364 9.35 -15.19 33.38
C GLY A 364 9.47 -14.27 32.15
N ALA A 365 8.59 -13.27 32.03
CA ALA A 365 8.67 -12.25 30.98
C ALA A 365 9.97 -11.43 31.08
N TYR A 366 10.32 -11.00 32.30
CA TYR A 366 11.54 -10.25 32.59
C TYR A 366 12.79 -11.02 32.19
N ASP A 367 12.88 -12.29 32.58
CA ASP A 367 14.04 -13.14 32.29
C ASP A 367 14.27 -13.27 30.79
N ILE A 368 13.22 -13.48 30.01
CA ILE A 368 13.31 -13.56 28.55
C ILE A 368 13.73 -12.20 27.97
N PHE A 369 13.09 -11.09 28.36
CA PHE A 369 13.51 -9.77 27.87
C PHE A 369 14.99 -9.52 28.16
N MET A 370 15.45 -9.81 29.38
CA MET A 370 16.87 -9.60 29.74
C MET A 370 17.81 -10.52 28.98
N GLN A 371 17.43 -11.77 28.73
CA GLN A 371 18.21 -12.69 27.89
C GLN A 371 18.36 -12.11 26.47
N LEU A 372 17.29 -11.56 25.91
CA LEU A 372 17.29 -10.99 24.57
C LEU A 372 18.15 -9.70 24.48
N THR A 373 18.27 -8.92 25.57
CA THR A 373 19.17 -7.74 25.58
C THR A 373 20.65 -8.10 25.43
N ASN A 374 21.02 -9.35 25.61
CA ASN A 374 22.38 -9.85 25.42
C ASN A 374 22.65 -10.39 24.01
N THR A 375 21.67 -10.29 23.12
CA THR A 375 21.81 -10.69 21.71
C THR A 375 22.22 -9.50 20.81
N PRO A 376 22.72 -9.74 19.60
CA PRO A 376 23.00 -8.67 18.63
C PRO A 376 21.76 -7.85 18.22
N LEU A 377 20.55 -8.34 18.49
CA LEU A 377 19.28 -7.66 18.20
C LEU A 377 18.76 -6.82 19.37
N ARG A 378 19.64 -6.55 20.36
CA ARG A 378 19.37 -5.64 21.47
C ARG A 378 18.79 -4.31 20.97
N ASN A 379 17.66 -3.91 21.52
CA ASN A 379 16.95 -2.68 21.17
C ASN A 379 16.22 -2.08 22.41
N ALA A 380 15.66 -0.87 22.21
CA ALA A 380 14.94 -0.16 23.27
C ALA A 380 13.72 -0.92 23.78
N GLU A 381 12.98 -1.59 22.90
CA GLU A 381 11.75 -2.30 23.24
C GLU A 381 11.97 -3.41 24.28
N LEU A 382 13.07 -4.13 24.17
CA LEU A 382 13.43 -5.19 25.11
C LEU A 382 13.67 -4.65 26.53
N PHE A 383 14.41 -3.54 26.65
CA PHE A 383 14.62 -2.87 27.95
C PHE A 383 13.32 -2.28 28.50
N TYR A 384 12.49 -1.72 27.61
CA TYR A 384 11.20 -1.19 27.99
C TYR A 384 10.26 -2.28 28.50
N GLY A 385 10.19 -3.43 27.81
CA GLY A 385 9.44 -4.60 28.27
C GLY A 385 9.91 -5.08 29.64
N ALA A 386 11.22 -5.22 29.84
CA ALA A 386 11.81 -5.57 31.13
C ALA A 386 11.48 -4.54 32.23
N SER A 387 11.51 -3.24 31.91
CA SER A 387 11.18 -2.17 32.87
C SER A 387 9.73 -2.23 33.32
N ARG A 388 8.79 -2.54 32.39
CA ARG A 388 7.37 -2.73 32.73
C ARG A 388 7.15 -3.91 33.67
N CYS A 389 7.89 -5.01 33.49
CA CYS A 389 7.86 -6.13 34.42
C CYS A 389 8.27 -5.67 35.83
N LYS A 390 9.41 -4.96 35.95
CA LYS A 390 9.91 -4.45 37.24
C LYS A 390 8.96 -3.43 37.88
N ALA A 391 8.27 -2.61 37.07
CA ALA A 391 7.24 -1.69 37.54
C ALA A 391 6.10 -2.45 38.27
N LEU A 392 5.59 -3.51 37.65
CA LEU A 392 4.49 -4.32 38.20
C LEU A 392 4.94 -5.21 39.40
N MET A 393 6.23 -5.54 39.43
CA MET A 393 6.87 -6.19 40.61
C MET A 393 7.22 -5.17 41.71
N ARG A 394 6.91 -3.88 41.54
CA ARG A 394 7.19 -2.78 42.47
C ARG A 394 8.68 -2.53 42.75
N ASP A 395 9.55 -2.93 41.84
CA ASP A 395 10.99 -2.65 41.92
C ASP A 395 11.31 -1.37 41.13
N THR A 396 11.05 -0.22 41.74
CA THR A 396 11.25 1.11 41.12
C THR A 396 12.72 1.36 40.75
N THR A 397 13.67 0.83 41.55
CA THR A 397 15.10 1.04 41.27
C THR A 397 15.53 0.32 40.01
N ALA A 398 15.18 -0.96 39.84
CA ALA A 398 15.48 -1.72 38.65
C ALA A 398 14.71 -1.17 37.43
N MET A 399 13.44 -0.77 37.60
CA MET A 399 12.63 -0.15 36.57
C MET A 399 13.33 1.10 35.96
N LEU A 400 13.78 2.03 36.82
CA LEU A 400 14.47 3.25 36.38
C LEU A 400 15.79 2.94 35.65
N SER A 401 16.58 1.99 36.18
CA SER A 401 17.83 1.56 35.57
C SER A 401 17.62 0.97 34.15
N LEU A 402 16.52 0.21 33.98
CA LEU A 402 16.15 -0.37 32.71
C LEU A 402 15.65 0.70 31.71
N LEU A 403 14.89 1.70 32.19
CA LEU A 403 14.50 2.85 31.35
C LEU A 403 15.71 3.71 30.93
N ASP A 404 16.72 3.84 31.81
CA ASP A 404 17.98 4.47 31.43
C ASP A 404 18.70 3.65 30.34
N SER A 405 18.75 2.34 30.49
CA SER A 405 19.31 1.44 29.46
C SER A 405 18.53 1.51 28.16
N CYS A 406 17.21 1.60 28.22
CA CYS A 406 16.31 1.76 27.08
C CYS A 406 16.65 3.03 26.27
N VAL A 407 16.68 4.20 26.94
CA VAL A 407 16.98 5.48 26.27
C VAL A 407 18.42 5.53 25.79
N ASN A 408 19.36 4.87 26.48
CA ASN A 408 20.77 4.80 26.08
C ASN A 408 21.00 3.92 24.82
N THR A 409 20.01 3.23 24.30
CA THR A 409 20.11 2.57 22.98
C THR A 409 20.09 3.57 21.83
N PHE A 410 19.60 4.78 22.05
CA PHE A 410 19.52 5.85 21.06
C PHE A 410 20.75 6.77 21.11
N SER A 411 21.24 7.15 19.94
CA SER A 411 22.32 8.14 19.82
C SER A 411 21.76 9.56 19.95
N LYS A 412 22.58 10.47 20.50
CA LYS A 412 22.27 11.91 20.50
C LYS A 412 22.83 12.58 19.23
N PRO A 413 22.14 13.57 18.63
CA PRO A 413 20.82 14.05 19.02
C PRO A 413 19.73 12.98 18.78
N TYR A 414 18.75 12.92 19.71
CA TYR A 414 17.66 11.95 19.59
C TYR A 414 16.78 12.21 18.35
N LEU A 415 16.20 11.15 17.80
CA LEU A 415 15.18 11.18 16.75
C LEU A 415 13.80 10.83 17.34
N LYS A 416 12.75 10.96 16.52
CA LYS A 416 11.35 10.76 16.97
C LYS A 416 11.07 9.39 17.57
N ASP A 417 11.79 8.36 17.15
CA ASP A 417 11.68 7.00 17.68
C ASP A 417 12.07 6.86 19.16
N ALA A 418 12.89 7.78 19.68
CA ALA A 418 13.21 7.83 21.11
C ALA A 418 12.11 8.48 21.97
N ALA A 419 11.18 9.23 21.37
CA ALA A 419 10.19 10.02 22.11
C ALA A 419 9.33 9.20 23.08
N PRO A 420 8.73 8.05 22.71
CA PRO A 420 7.92 7.26 23.65
C PRO A 420 8.69 6.81 24.90
N TYR A 421 9.96 6.48 24.75
CA TYR A 421 10.81 6.01 25.84
C TYR A 421 11.32 7.15 26.73
N LEU A 422 11.58 8.32 26.15
CA LEU A 422 11.86 9.54 26.94
C LEU A 422 10.65 9.92 27.79
N TRP A 423 9.44 9.86 27.22
CA TRP A 423 8.22 10.13 27.96
C TRP A 423 8.02 9.12 29.11
N ALA A 424 8.11 7.82 28.81
CA ALA A 424 7.96 6.77 29.83
C ALA A 424 9.00 6.93 30.95
N ARG A 425 10.25 7.29 30.63
CA ARG A 425 11.28 7.55 31.64
C ARG A 425 11.00 8.81 32.45
N ALA A 426 10.48 9.86 31.81
CA ALA A 426 10.08 11.09 32.48
C ALA A 426 8.97 10.84 33.50
N GLU A 427 7.92 10.09 33.14
CA GLU A 427 6.84 9.70 34.06
C GLU A 427 7.36 8.90 35.23
N ALA A 428 8.16 7.86 34.98
CA ALA A 428 8.74 7.03 36.02
C ALA A 428 9.63 7.83 36.97
N LYS A 429 10.44 8.77 36.47
CA LYS A 429 11.26 9.69 37.30
C LYS A 429 10.40 10.64 38.13
N ARG A 430 9.35 11.21 37.54
CA ARG A 430 8.39 12.07 38.23
C ARG A 430 7.74 11.34 39.39
N ASP A 431 7.25 10.13 39.15
CA ASP A 431 6.57 9.32 40.16
C ASP A 431 7.54 8.87 41.29
N ALA A 432 8.83 8.75 40.95
CA ALA A 432 9.90 8.50 41.91
C ALA A 432 10.41 9.80 42.62
N GLY A 433 9.78 10.96 42.41
CA GLY A 433 10.19 12.25 42.99
C GLY A 433 11.45 12.88 42.39
N LYS A 434 11.98 12.33 41.29
CA LYS A 434 13.17 12.84 40.61
C LYS A 434 12.77 13.90 39.56
N TYR A 435 12.11 14.98 40.05
CA TYR A 435 11.43 15.96 39.17
C TYR A 435 12.36 16.64 38.16
N ARG A 436 13.57 17.04 38.57
CA ARG A 436 14.51 17.72 37.65
C ARG A 436 15.01 16.81 36.55
N ASP A 437 15.19 15.52 36.82
CA ASP A 437 15.60 14.54 35.83
C ASP A 437 14.43 14.21 34.88
N ALA A 438 13.19 14.20 35.42
CA ALA A 438 11.99 14.07 34.61
C ALA A 438 11.82 15.23 33.64
N LEU A 439 12.00 16.47 34.10
CA LEU A 439 11.95 17.67 33.26
C LEU A 439 13.01 17.67 32.14
N SER A 440 14.20 17.11 32.40
CA SER A 440 15.22 16.95 31.36
C SER A 440 14.71 16.07 30.21
N ASP A 441 14.05 14.95 30.53
CA ASP A 441 13.48 14.06 29.51
C ASP A 441 12.26 14.68 28.81
N MET A 442 11.41 15.40 29.55
CA MET A 442 10.26 16.14 28.98
C MET A 442 10.72 17.23 27.98
N ASN A 443 11.83 17.92 28.28
CA ASN A 443 12.39 18.94 27.38
C ASN A 443 12.95 18.31 26.08
N GLU A 444 13.56 17.13 26.15
CA GLU A 444 13.98 16.40 24.96
C GLU A 444 12.76 15.88 24.16
N TYR A 445 11.74 15.35 24.86
CA TYR A 445 10.48 14.94 24.24
C TYR A 445 9.81 16.09 23.45
N GLU A 446 9.70 17.29 24.06
CA GLU A 446 9.13 18.47 23.42
C GLU A 446 9.86 18.82 22.11
N LYS A 447 11.20 18.79 22.10
CA LYS A 447 11.99 19.07 20.88
C LYS A 447 11.65 18.10 19.75
N LEU A 448 11.45 16.81 20.07
CA LEU A 448 11.14 15.77 19.09
C LEU A 448 9.70 15.84 18.58
N MET A 449 8.78 16.25 19.43
CA MET A 449 7.33 16.19 19.20
C MET A 449 6.68 17.57 19.01
N SER A 450 7.46 18.62 18.80
CA SER A 450 7.02 20.03 18.79
C SER A 450 5.75 20.30 17.97
N ALA A 451 5.56 19.62 16.84
CA ALA A 451 4.37 19.76 15.99
C ALA A 451 3.11 19.03 16.55
N ASN A 452 3.27 18.15 17.55
CA ASN A 452 2.22 17.28 18.07
C ASN A 452 2.05 17.42 19.60
N ILE A 453 2.61 18.46 20.20
CA ILE A 453 2.47 18.75 21.63
C ILE A 453 1.08 19.35 21.88
N ASN A 454 0.39 18.81 22.88
CA ASN A 454 -0.94 19.28 23.32
C ASN A 454 -0.88 20.04 24.66
N ASP A 455 -2.00 20.60 25.07
CA ASP A 455 -2.18 21.30 26.33
C ASP A 455 -1.87 20.43 27.54
N SER A 456 -2.25 19.14 27.51
CA SER A 456 -2.00 18.19 28.61
C SER A 456 -0.52 17.99 28.89
N PHE A 457 0.35 18.00 27.87
CA PHE A 457 1.80 17.93 28.04
C PHE A 457 2.32 19.11 28.89
N TYR A 458 1.94 20.34 28.51
CA TYR A 458 2.36 21.54 29.23
C TYR A 458 1.81 21.58 30.66
N TYR A 459 0.58 21.10 30.85
CA TYR A 459 -0.01 20.96 32.17
C TYR A 459 0.77 19.97 33.08
N ILE A 460 1.12 18.79 32.56
CA ILE A 460 1.91 17.79 33.30
C ILE A 460 3.30 18.34 33.61
N ARG A 461 3.93 19.05 32.68
CA ARG A 461 5.26 19.65 32.91
C ARG A 461 5.19 20.81 33.89
N HIS A 462 4.17 21.65 33.84
CA HIS A 462 3.86 22.68 34.84
C HIS A 462 3.78 22.08 36.24
N GLN A 463 3.02 21.01 36.43
CA GLN A 463 2.93 20.33 37.74
C GLN A 463 4.30 19.80 38.21
N THR A 464 5.08 19.26 37.28
CA THR A 464 6.43 18.74 37.57
C THR A 464 7.39 19.88 37.92
N ASP A 465 7.30 21.02 37.26
CA ASP A 465 8.07 22.23 37.55
C ASP A 465 7.76 22.78 38.96
N ILE A 466 6.48 22.79 39.36
CA ILE A 466 6.08 23.19 40.71
C ILE A 466 6.75 22.30 41.77
N GLN A 467 6.75 20.98 41.54
CA GLN A 467 7.41 20.02 42.46
C GLN A 467 8.93 20.21 42.45
N ALA A 468 9.52 20.57 41.33
CA ALA A 468 10.94 20.90 41.21
C ALA A 468 11.31 22.29 41.75
N ARG A 469 10.31 23.11 42.17
CA ARG A 469 10.39 24.50 42.61
C ARG A 469 10.91 25.45 41.51
N LEU A 470 10.59 25.16 40.26
CA LEU A 470 10.93 25.95 39.09
C LEU A 470 9.73 26.79 38.63
N TYR A 471 9.30 27.70 39.51
CA TYR A 471 8.01 28.42 39.38
C TYR A 471 7.90 29.27 38.13
N GLN A 472 9.00 29.85 37.63
CA GLN A 472 8.96 30.64 36.38
C GLN A 472 8.69 29.72 35.17
N GLN A 473 9.31 28.55 35.12
CA GLN A 473 9.06 27.56 34.09
C GLN A 473 7.61 27.07 34.17
N ALA A 474 7.14 26.76 35.37
CA ALA A 474 5.75 26.38 35.59
C ALA A 474 4.76 27.43 35.07
N LEU A 475 5.00 28.74 35.31
CA LEU A 475 4.16 29.82 34.77
C LEU A 475 4.21 29.87 33.25
N ASN A 476 5.36 29.62 32.64
CA ASN A 476 5.48 29.58 31.18
C ASN A 476 4.67 28.41 30.59
N ASP A 477 4.77 27.22 31.18
CA ASP A 477 4.07 26.04 30.71
C ASP A 477 2.56 26.15 30.84
N ILE A 478 2.05 26.64 31.98
CA ILE A 478 0.59 26.81 32.13
C ILE A 478 0.04 27.86 31.16
N LYS A 479 0.84 28.88 30.79
CA LYS A 479 0.46 29.82 29.73
C LYS A 479 0.37 29.14 28.38
N GLN A 480 1.29 28.22 28.05
CA GLN A 480 1.22 27.44 26.82
C GLN A 480 -0.02 26.54 26.80
N ALA A 481 -0.34 25.87 27.91
CA ALA A 481 -1.55 25.06 28.03
C ALA A 481 -2.82 25.90 27.75
N ILE A 482 -2.92 27.11 28.36
CA ILE A 482 -4.02 28.07 28.12
C ILE A 482 -4.07 28.52 26.65
N GLN A 483 -2.93 28.79 26.00
CA GLN A 483 -2.91 29.18 24.60
C GLN A 483 -3.46 28.11 23.67
N ILE A 484 -3.20 26.84 23.98
CA ILE A 484 -3.68 25.69 23.17
C ILE A 484 -5.16 25.43 23.46
N ASN A 485 -5.56 25.46 24.74
CA ASN A 485 -6.92 25.20 25.16
C ASN A 485 -7.46 26.32 26.09
N PRO A 486 -7.90 27.45 25.52
CA PRO A 486 -8.29 28.63 26.29
C PRO A 486 -9.66 28.51 27.01
N GLN A 487 -10.37 27.40 26.85
CA GLN A 487 -11.64 27.15 27.54
C GLN A 487 -11.50 26.26 28.77
N GLU A 488 -10.32 25.73 29.06
CA GLU A 488 -10.07 24.86 30.21
C GLU A 488 -9.82 25.70 31.47
N THR A 489 -10.81 25.83 32.32
CA THR A 489 -10.75 26.66 33.53
C THR A 489 -9.76 26.17 34.59
N LEU A 490 -9.45 24.87 34.59
CA LEU A 490 -8.41 24.29 35.46
C LEU A 490 -7.06 24.97 35.28
N TYR A 491 -6.69 25.29 34.04
CA TYR A 491 -5.40 25.93 33.77
C TYR A 491 -5.31 27.36 34.31
N TYR A 492 -6.42 28.09 34.29
CA TYR A 492 -6.50 29.42 34.90
C TYR A 492 -6.46 29.35 36.43
N ALA A 493 -7.14 28.38 37.02
CA ALA A 493 -7.10 28.17 38.47
C ALA A 493 -5.68 27.83 38.94
N GLU A 494 -5.00 26.88 38.27
CA GLU A 494 -3.61 26.51 38.57
C GLU A 494 -2.64 27.67 38.36
N LYS A 495 -2.82 28.46 37.31
CA LYS A 495 -2.02 29.67 37.05
C LYS A 495 -2.23 30.69 38.17
N ALA A 496 -3.47 31.00 38.54
CA ALA A 496 -3.80 31.94 39.60
C ALA A 496 -3.27 31.48 40.95
N SER A 497 -3.41 30.21 41.25
CA SER A 497 -2.81 29.56 42.46
C SER A 497 -1.31 29.78 42.52
N LEU A 498 -0.60 29.53 41.43
CA LEU A 498 0.85 29.71 41.40
C LEU A 498 1.25 31.19 41.48
N GLU A 499 0.54 32.10 40.81
CA GLU A 499 0.73 33.56 40.86
C GLU A 499 0.58 34.09 42.29
N VAL A 500 -0.45 33.66 43.01
CA VAL A 500 -0.61 33.95 44.45
C VAL A 500 0.59 33.43 45.25
N ARG A 501 0.99 32.19 45.01
CA ARG A 501 2.10 31.54 45.74
C ARG A 501 3.43 32.24 45.56
N VAL A 502 3.67 32.85 44.39
CA VAL A 502 4.92 33.58 44.10
C VAL A 502 4.79 35.09 44.31
N GLY A 503 3.66 35.56 44.77
CA GLY A 503 3.42 36.98 45.10
C GLY A 503 3.05 37.89 43.93
N LEU A 504 2.71 37.34 42.79
CA LEU A 504 2.25 38.04 41.59
C LEU A 504 0.73 38.36 41.70
N LEU A 505 0.38 39.16 42.71
CA LEU A 505 -1.04 39.34 43.12
C LEU A 505 -1.91 40.04 42.08
N ASP A 506 -1.33 40.98 41.29
CA ASP A 506 -2.06 41.64 40.24
C ASP A 506 -2.39 40.71 39.08
N ASP A 507 -1.43 39.85 38.72
CA ASP A 507 -1.59 38.80 37.71
C ASP A 507 -2.64 37.79 38.16
N ALA A 508 -2.56 37.32 39.44
CA ALA A 508 -3.51 36.39 40.02
C ALA A 508 -4.96 36.92 40.00
N GLU A 509 -5.13 38.21 40.30
CA GLU A 509 -6.43 38.86 40.23
C GLU A 509 -6.98 38.88 38.77
N ALA A 510 -6.12 39.19 37.79
CA ALA A 510 -6.51 39.20 36.37
C ALA A 510 -6.85 37.79 35.89
N THR A 511 -5.98 36.79 36.17
CA THR A 511 -6.18 35.40 35.77
C THR A 511 -7.46 34.81 36.39
N SER A 512 -7.73 35.11 37.69
CA SER A 512 -8.94 34.64 38.35
C SER A 512 -10.22 35.22 37.73
N LYS A 513 -10.19 36.49 37.30
CA LYS A 513 -11.31 37.11 36.59
C LYS A 513 -11.54 36.47 35.22
N GLU A 514 -10.48 36.12 34.50
CA GLU A 514 -10.58 35.38 33.24
C GLU A 514 -11.22 34.00 33.49
N CYS A 515 -10.80 33.27 34.53
CA CYS A 515 -11.38 31.99 34.92
C CYS A 515 -12.89 32.11 35.16
N ILE A 516 -13.32 33.11 35.96
CA ILE A 516 -14.74 33.38 36.25
C ILE A 516 -15.51 33.78 34.99
N ALA A 517 -14.88 34.50 34.07
CA ALA A 517 -15.53 34.91 32.83
C ALA A 517 -15.81 33.71 31.90
N ILE A 518 -14.96 32.68 31.93
CA ILE A 518 -15.14 31.43 31.17
C ILE A 518 -16.23 30.56 31.84
N ASP A 519 -16.12 30.33 33.13
CA ASP A 519 -17.14 29.61 33.91
C ASP A 519 -17.48 30.37 35.20
N PRO A 520 -18.61 31.08 35.26
CA PRO A 520 -19.09 31.79 36.45
C PRO A 520 -19.39 30.88 37.65
N ASN A 521 -19.45 29.55 37.45
CA ASN A 521 -19.66 28.58 38.53
C ASN A 521 -18.36 27.90 39.01
N ASN A 522 -17.21 28.32 38.51
CA ASN A 522 -15.92 27.81 38.96
C ASN A 522 -15.55 28.40 40.33
N SER A 523 -15.56 27.60 41.39
CA SER A 523 -15.24 28.03 42.76
C SER A 523 -13.78 28.49 42.94
N ASP A 524 -12.82 27.83 42.23
CA ASP A 524 -11.40 28.17 42.31
C ASP A 524 -11.13 29.60 41.81
N GLY A 525 -11.85 30.06 40.76
CA GLY A 525 -11.75 31.40 40.26
C GLY A 525 -12.07 32.46 41.35
N TYR A 526 -13.12 32.25 42.11
CA TYR A 526 -13.48 33.14 43.27
C TYR A 526 -12.52 32.94 44.45
N LEU A 527 -12.06 31.73 44.72
CA LEU A 527 -11.11 31.45 45.78
C LEU A 527 -9.80 32.25 45.56
N PHE A 528 -9.18 32.13 44.42
CA PHE A 528 -7.91 32.80 44.14
C PHE A 528 -8.08 34.29 43.93
N LEU A 529 -9.18 34.74 43.36
CA LEU A 529 -9.52 36.18 43.32
C LEU A 529 -9.62 36.77 44.72
N GLY A 530 -10.38 36.11 45.60
CA GLY A 530 -10.54 36.54 46.98
C GLY A 530 -9.22 36.51 47.77
N LEU A 531 -8.42 35.48 47.62
CA LEU A 531 -7.13 35.36 48.27
C LEU A 531 -6.12 36.43 47.77
N ALA A 532 -6.02 36.68 46.48
CA ALA A 532 -5.16 37.75 45.92
C ALA A 532 -5.56 39.11 46.45
N GLN A 533 -6.88 39.46 46.47
CA GLN A 533 -7.37 40.72 46.98
C GLN A 533 -7.11 40.90 48.50
N CYS A 534 -7.33 39.88 49.30
CA CYS A 534 -6.99 39.92 50.73
C CYS A 534 -5.48 40.19 50.94
N MET A 535 -4.61 39.52 50.18
CA MET A 535 -3.16 39.71 50.27
C MET A 535 -2.70 41.09 49.77
N LYS A 536 -3.42 41.72 48.87
CA LYS A 536 -3.18 43.11 48.42
C LYS A 536 -3.71 44.15 49.43
N GLY A 537 -4.43 43.77 50.45
CA GLY A 537 -5.07 44.68 51.44
C GLY A 537 -6.51 45.06 51.11
N ASN A 538 -7.08 44.61 50.00
CA ASN A 538 -8.48 44.83 49.60
C ASN A 538 -9.41 43.86 50.34
N LYS A 539 -9.33 43.87 51.67
CA LYS A 539 -9.88 42.85 52.56
C LYS A 539 -11.38 42.62 52.36
N GLN A 540 -12.19 43.67 52.23
CA GLN A 540 -13.65 43.53 52.12
C GLN A 540 -14.01 42.77 50.81
N GLN A 541 -13.49 43.22 49.68
CA GLN A 541 -13.74 42.57 48.39
C GLN A 541 -13.22 41.13 48.36
N GLY A 542 -12.04 40.93 48.97
CA GLY A 542 -11.46 39.58 49.07
C GLY A 542 -12.32 38.63 49.84
N LEU A 543 -12.84 39.05 51.01
CA LEU A 543 -13.75 38.26 51.85
C LEU A 543 -15.08 37.96 51.14
N ASP A 544 -15.60 38.88 50.34
CA ASP A 544 -16.84 38.66 49.61
C ASP A 544 -16.66 37.58 48.51
N ASN A 545 -15.52 37.56 47.80
CA ASN A 545 -15.20 36.51 46.87
C ASN A 545 -14.94 35.17 47.54
N LEU A 546 -14.25 35.13 48.70
CA LEU A 546 -14.05 33.91 49.47
C LEU A 546 -15.38 33.31 49.98
N ARG A 547 -16.35 34.16 50.37
CA ARG A 547 -17.69 33.69 50.76
C ARG A 547 -18.40 33.08 49.53
N LYS A 548 -18.25 33.66 48.35
CA LYS A 548 -18.82 33.10 47.14
C LYS A 548 -18.22 31.77 46.77
N ALA A 549 -16.89 31.61 46.91
CA ALA A 549 -16.22 30.30 46.75
C ALA A 549 -16.76 29.27 47.74
N LYS A 550 -16.98 29.67 49.01
CA LYS A 550 -17.58 28.81 50.03
C LYS A 550 -19.01 28.39 49.66
N GLU A 551 -19.85 29.31 49.20
CA GLU A 551 -21.23 29.03 48.76
C GLU A 551 -21.24 28.01 47.60
N MET A 552 -20.20 27.99 46.79
CA MET A 552 -20.01 27.03 45.73
C MET A 552 -19.38 25.70 46.19
N GLY A 553 -19.10 25.59 47.48
CA GLY A 553 -18.62 24.36 48.11
C GLY A 553 -17.09 24.18 48.12
N ASP A 554 -16.32 25.24 47.93
CA ASP A 554 -14.87 25.17 48.02
C ASP A 554 -14.39 24.83 49.45
N PRO A 555 -13.62 23.77 49.62
CA PRO A 555 -13.23 23.30 50.98
C PRO A 555 -12.17 24.19 51.65
N GLN A 556 -11.45 25.03 50.91
CA GLN A 556 -10.39 25.89 51.46
C GLN A 556 -10.91 27.27 51.89
N ALA A 557 -12.09 27.66 51.35
CA ALA A 557 -12.62 28.97 51.55
C ALA A 557 -12.86 29.35 53.01
N ASP A 558 -13.37 28.41 53.85
CA ASP A 558 -13.60 28.64 55.26
C ASP A 558 -12.36 29.02 56.05
N GLY A 559 -11.27 28.27 55.83
CA GLY A 559 -9.98 28.52 56.45
C GLY A 559 -9.39 29.88 56.08
N LEU A 560 -9.56 30.27 54.80
CA LEU A 560 -9.11 31.56 54.32
C LEU A 560 -9.97 32.74 54.84
N ILE A 561 -11.29 32.58 54.93
CA ILE A 561 -12.18 33.58 55.53
C ILE A 561 -11.77 33.85 57.00
N GLU A 562 -11.56 32.80 57.80
CA GLU A 562 -11.12 32.97 59.17
C GLU A 562 -9.75 33.66 59.28
N LYS A 563 -8.84 33.34 58.39
CA LYS A 563 -7.47 33.92 58.38
C LYS A 563 -7.48 35.42 58.07
N TYR A 564 -8.41 35.90 57.27
CA TYR A 564 -8.46 37.28 56.78
C TYR A 564 -9.58 38.12 57.38
N LYS A 565 -10.46 37.57 58.25
CA LYS A 565 -11.37 38.35 59.08
C LYS A 565 -10.59 39.29 60.01
#